data_90e68c3df28fc04af7c49a0cf0c3ff4c
#
_entry.id   90e68c3df28fc04af7c49a0cf0c3ff4c
#
_cell.length_a   1.000
_cell.length_b   1.000
_cell.length_c   1.000
_cell.angle_alpha   90.00
_cell.angle_beta   90.00
_cell.angle_gamma   90.00
#
_symmetry.space_group_name_H-M   'P 1'
#
loop_
_entity.id
_entity.type
_entity.pdbx_description
1 polymer ?
#
loop_
_entity_poly.entity_id
_entity_poly.type
_entity_poly.pdbx_seq_one_letter_code
_entity_poly.pdbx_strand_id
1 'polypeptide(L)'
;TVLILGNRESPMNYADNAYPFRQDSSFLYFSGIPEPDLALTLDLETGKSVLYGEELSLDDVIWTGPRPSLRELAEAAGLDGVRPRAALAGAAGSAKPLHFLPPYRAEHREELSEFLGIPPKAVEAKVSMDLLRAVIALREIKEPREVERMDAAADLSADMHRAVLARARPGVRESELAARAAEVALAGGAGLAFPVIATTRGSVLHNHDHSGTLAEGDLFLMDMGAETVDGYAGDLTTTFPAGGRFDPRQREIYEILLSAFRAATDSLSPGVPYRDVHFAAAREIFTGMKALGLARGNTEEALAAGAHALFFPHGVGHQIGLDVHDLESLGEVNVGYDGQPKSPQFGLRSLRLAKPLKPGMTVTVEPGIYFIAPLIAKWKAERLHRGFLEYPRIEEWVSVGGMRNEENWLVTDTGARKLGGPFDKSASALEAAVGSDWKGNR
;
A
#
# COMPACT_ATOMS: atom_id res chain seq x y z
N THR A 1 -6.42 12.30 28.73
CA THR A 1 -7.39 11.51 27.94
C THR A 1 -6.92 11.41 26.48
N VAL A 2 -6.96 10.20 25.91
CA VAL A 2 -6.77 9.96 24.47
C VAL A 2 -8.15 9.97 23.79
N LEU A 3 -8.24 10.59 22.61
CA LEU A 3 -9.40 10.55 21.75
C LEU A 3 -9.01 9.93 20.41
N ILE A 4 -9.76 8.92 19.97
CA ILE A 4 -9.65 8.30 18.65
C ILE A 4 -10.99 8.43 17.97
N LEU A 5 -11.02 9.15 16.85
CA LEU A 5 -12.21 9.36 16.04
C LEU A 5 -12.35 8.23 15.01
N GLY A 6 -13.53 7.63 14.95
CA GLY A 6 -13.92 6.75 13.86
C GLY A 6 -14.39 7.54 12.65
N ASN A 7 -14.32 6.93 11.48
CA ASN A 7 -14.76 7.51 10.24
C ASN A 7 -16.30 7.62 10.17
N ARG A 8 -16.76 8.57 9.35
CA ARG A 8 -18.15 8.72 8.92
C ARG A 8 -18.32 8.23 7.50
N GLU A 9 -19.54 7.89 7.11
CA GLU A 9 -19.86 7.67 5.71
C GLU A 9 -19.56 8.92 4.88
N SER A 10 -19.05 8.71 3.67
CA SER A 10 -18.71 9.79 2.75
C SER A 10 -19.60 9.73 1.51
N PRO A 11 -20.34 10.79 1.17
CA PRO A 11 -21.18 10.81 -0.02
C PRO A 11 -20.35 10.82 -1.31
N MET A 12 -20.80 10.07 -2.33
CA MET A 12 -20.22 10.08 -3.67
C MET A 12 -20.55 11.36 -4.44
N ASN A 13 -21.84 11.67 -4.54
CA ASN A 13 -22.37 12.77 -5.35
C ASN A 13 -23.63 13.44 -4.78
N TYR A 14 -24.31 12.81 -3.82
CA TYR A 14 -25.38 13.36 -3.01
C TYR A 14 -25.46 12.61 -1.67
N ALA A 15 -26.14 13.17 -0.68
CA ALA A 15 -26.05 12.74 0.73
C ALA A 15 -26.30 11.25 0.96
N ASP A 16 -27.33 10.70 0.30
CA ASP A 16 -27.76 9.32 0.55
C ASP A 16 -27.03 8.28 -0.33
N ASN A 17 -26.11 8.71 -1.21
CA ASN A 17 -25.32 7.83 -2.05
C ASN A 17 -23.88 7.79 -1.54
N ALA A 18 -23.61 6.96 -0.54
CA ALA A 18 -22.29 6.85 0.08
C ALA A 18 -21.35 5.92 -0.69
N TYR A 19 -20.03 6.22 -0.58
CA TYR A 19 -19.00 5.23 -0.89
C TYR A 19 -19.09 4.03 0.05
N PRO A 20 -18.57 2.83 -0.35
CA PRO A 20 -18.38 1.74 0.59
C PRO A 20 -17.65 2.24 1.85
N PHE A 21 -18.22 1.95 3.01
CA PHE A 21 -17.66 2.43 4.27
C PHE A 21 -16.37 1.69 4.61
N ARG A 22 -15.37 2.44 5.07
CA ARG A 22 -14.12 1.93 5.62
C ARG A 22 -13.79 2.70 6.90
N GLN A 23 -13.69 1.96 8.00
CA GLN A 23 -13.36 2.52 9.31
C GLN A 23 -11.91 3.02 9.35
N ASP A 24 -11.64 4.06 10.18
CA ASP A 24 -10.29 4.51 10.50
C ASP A 24 -9.46 3.36 11.09
N SER A 25 -8.26 3.15 10.57
CA SER A 25 -7.45 1.99 10.93
C SER A 25 -6.94 2.04 12.38
N SER A 26 -6.69 3.21 12.95
CA SER A 26 -6.34 3.31 14.37
C SER A 26 -7.55 3.08 15.26
N PHE A 27 -8.74 3.60 14.87
CA PHE A 27 -9.97 3.30 15.58
C PHE A 27 -10.27 1.80 15.54
N LEU A 28 -10.16 1.17 14.39
CA LEU A 28 -10.35 -0.27 14.20
C LEU A 28 -9.37 -1.09 15.04
N TYR A 29 -8.07 -0.69 15.06
CA TYR A 29 -7.03 -1.35 15.86
C TYR A 29 -7.36 -1.37 17.36
N PHE A 30 -7.86 -0.25 17.91
CA PHE A 30 -8.15 -0.12 19.33
C PHE A 30 -9.55 -0.59 19.74
N SER A 31 -10.50 -0.68 18.83
CA SER A 31 -11.88 -1.07 19.15
C SER A 31 -12.34 -2.38 18.51
N GLY A 32 -11.79 -2.76 17.37
CA GLY A 32 -12.30 -3.85 16.56
C GLY A 32 -13.68 -3.59 15.94
N ILE A 33 -14.20 -2.34 16.00
CA ILE A 33 -15.57 -2.01 15.61
C ILE A 33 -15.58 -1.36 14.22
N PRO A 34 -16.16 -2.00 13.19
CA PRO A 34 -16.19 -1.47 11.83
C PRO A 34 -17.39 -0.54 11.53
N GLU A 35 -18.12 -0.05 12.55
CA GLU A 35 -19.31 0.77 12.39
C GLU A 35 -18.99 2.27 12.27
N PRO A 36 -19.72 3.03 11.43
CA PRO A 36 -19.51 4.47 11.23
C PRO A 36 -19.92 5.33 12.44
N ASP A 37 -19.50 6.60 12.43
CA ASP A 37 -19.91 7.66 13.36
C ASP A 37 -19.60 7.42 14.84
N LEU A 38 -18.60 6.57 15.12
CA LEU A 38 -18.16 6.26 16.47
C LEU A 38 -16.95 7.10 16.88
N ALA A 39 -16.71 7.20 18.18
CA ALA A 39 -15.47 7.71 18.75
C ALA A 39 -15.14 6.94 20.04
N LEU A 40 -13.85 6.85 20.36
CA LEU A 40 -13.33 6.17 21.54
C LEU A 40 -12.52 7.17 22.39
N THR A 41 -12.77 7.21 23.70
CA THR A 41 -11.87 7.86 24.64
C THR A 41 -11.23 6.83 25.56
N LEU A 42 -9.93 7.05 25.87
CA LEU A 42 -9.17 6.30 26.86
C LEU A 42 -8.68 7.29 27.94
N ASP A 43 -9.08 7.07 29.15
CA ASP A 43 -8.59 7.83 30.29
C ASP A 43 -7.30 7.21 30.80
N LEU A 44 -6.17 7.91 30.65
CA LEU A 44 -4.85 7.39 31.00
C LEU A 44 -4.60 7.29 32.51
N GLU A 45 -5.39 7.97 33.35
CA GLU A 45 -5.26 7.90 34.79
C GLU A 45 -6.03 6.73 35.39
N THR A 46 -7.22 6.48 34.88
CA THR A 46 -8.12 5.42 35.39
C THR A 46 -8.06 4.13 34.57
N GLY A 47 -7.49 4.17 33.37
CA GLY A 47 -7.49 3.09 32.40
C GLY A 47 -8.87 2.83 31.76
N LYS A 48 -9.88 3.68 31.99
CA LYS A 48 -11.23 3.48 31.49
C LYS A 48 -11.37 3.88 30.03
N SER A 49 -12.11 3.07 29.30
CA SER A 49 -12.47 3.28 27.89
C SER A 49 -13.96 3.53 27.74
N VAL A 50 -14.31 4.49 26.88
CA VAL A 50 -15.71 4.85 26.61
C VAL A 50 -15.93 4.97 25.12
N LEU A 51 -16.91 4.21 24.59
CA LEU A 51 -17.40 4.32 23.22
C LEU A 51 -18.49 5.38 23.14
N TYR A 52 -18.40 6.27 22.15
CA TYR A 52 -19.40 7.28 21.84
C TYR A 52 -20.03 6.98 20.48
N GLY A 53 -21.35 7.02 20.42
CA GLY A 53 -22.13 6.80 19.21
C GLY A 53 -23.61 7.05 19.46
N GLU A 54 -24.44 6.77 18.47
CA GLU A 54 -25.89 6.85 18.59
C GLU A 54 -26.49 5.45 18.41
N GLU A 55 -27.57 5.16 19.18
CA GLU A 55 -28.35 3.95 18.96
C GLU A 55 -29.19 4.12 17.70
N LEU A 56 -29.37 3.03 16.95
CA LEU A 56 -30.19 3.06 15.75
C LEU A 56 -31.65 3.40 16.11
N SER A 57 -32.24 4.34 15.39
CA SER A 57 -33.66 4.59 15.43
C SER A 57 -34.46 3.46 14.73
N LEU A 58 -35.75 3.40 14.93
CA LEU A 58 -36.62 2.46 14.20
C LEU A 58 -36.52 2.68 12.67
N ASP A 59 -36.43 3.94 12.26
CA ASP A 59 -36.27 4.28 10.83
C ASP A 59 -34.93 3.74 10.28
N ASP A 60 -33.84 3.90 11.01
CA ASP A 60 -32.54 3.33 10.60
C ASP A 60 -32.64 1.81 10.44
N VAL A 61 -33.29 1.11 11.39
CA VAL A 61 -33.50 -0.35 11.31
C VAL A 61 -34.34 -0.74 10.10
N ILE A 62 -35.37 0.07 9.75
CA ILE A 62 -36.18 -0.18 8.56
C ILE A 62 -35.39 -0.04 7.27
N TRP A 63 -34.51 0.95 7.20
CA TRP A 63 -33.72 1.24 5.98
C TRP A 63 -32.45 0.43 5.83
N THR A 64 -31.73 0.18 6.94
CA THR A 64 -30.38 -0.44 6.89
C THR A 64 -30.31 -1.81 7.56
N GLY A 65 -31.39 -2.26 8.18
CA GLY A 65 -31.43 -3.50 8.96
C GLY A 65 -30.94 -3.32 10.40
N PRO A 66 -31.19 -4.32 11.26
CA PRO A 66 -30.75 -4.28 12.66
C PRO A 66 -29.22 -4.42 12.73
N ARG A 67 -28.60 -3.67 13.66
CA ARG A 67 -27.19 -3.78 14.05
C ARG A 67 -27.10 -4.00 15.57
N PRO A 68 -25.97 -4.50 16.10
CA PRO A 68 -25.74 -4.55 17.53
C PRO A 68 -25.89 -3.16 18.16
N SER A 69 -26.43 -3.09 19.37
CA SER A 69 -26.49 -1.86 20.16
C SER A 69 -25.07 -1.39 20.52
N LEU A 70 -24.92 -0.10 20.86
CA LEU A 70 -23.62 0.43 21.32
C LEU A 70 -23.06 -0.35 22.51
N ARG A 71 -23.95 -0.82 23.39
CA ARG A 71 -23.56 -1.63 24.55
C ARG A 71 -22.99 -2.98 24.11
N GLU A 72 -23.65 -3.68 23.20
CA GLU A 72 -23.18 -4.97 22.67
C GLU A 72 -21.84 -4.82 21.94
N LEU A 73 -21.67 -3.73 21.16
CA LEU A 73 -20.40 -3.40 20.52
C LEU A 73 -19.29 -3.16 21.54
N ALA A 74 -19.56 -2.36 22.57
CA ALA A 74 -18.58 -2.07 23.62
C ALA A 74 -18.20 -3.31 24.43
N GLU A 75 -19.17 -4.16 24.79
CA GLU A 75 -18.94 -5.44 25.50
C GLU A 75 -18.09 -6.40 24.66
N ALA A 76 -18.40 -6.53 23.36
CA ALA A 76 -17.60 -7.35 22.43
C ALA A 76 -16.16 -6.84 22.26
N ALA A 77 -15.97 -5.52 22.29
CA ALA A 77 -14.67 -4.86 22.22
C ALA A 77 -13.92 -4.80 23.56
N GLY A 78 -14.54 -5.23 24.66
CA GLY A 78 -13.95 -5.16 26.02
C GLY A 78 -13.85 -3.72 26.56
N LEU A 79 -14.71 -2.80 26.12
CA LEU A 79 -14.74 -1.41 26.55
C LEU A 79 -15.59 -1.24 27.81
N ASP A 80 -15.23 -0.26 28.68
CA ASP A 80 -15.83 -0.09 30.01
C ASP A 80 -17.22 0.57 29.98
N GLY A 81 -17.54 1.32 28.93
CA GLY A 81 -18.82 2.03 28.90
C GLY A 81 -19.17 2.63 27.54
N VAL A 82 -20.41 3.09 27.47
CA VAL A 82 -20.98 3.76 26.28
C VAL A 82 -21.59 5.10 26.68
N ARG A 83 -21.59 6.05 25.76
CA ARG A 83 -22.27 7.35 25.89
C ARG A 83 -22.81 7.80 24.54
N PRO A 84 -23.91 8.61 24.55
CA PRO A 84 -24.36 9.25 23.31
C PRO A 84 -23.27 10.10 22.66
N ARG A 85 -23.24 10.14 21.33
CA ARG A 85 -22.25 10.91 20.56
C ARG A 85 -22.21 12.39 20.96
N ALA A 86 -23.37 12.98 21.28
CA ALA A 86 -23.49 14.36 21.74
C ALA A 86 -22.70 14.66 23.03
N ALA A 87 -22.43 13.66 23.87
CA ALA A 87 -21.63 13.83 25.09
C ALA A 87 -20.13 13.97 24.83
N LEU A 88 -19.64 13.63 23.63
CA LEU A 88 -18.24 13.66 23.29
C LEU A 88 -17.63 15.07 23.35
N ALA A 89 -18.33 16.09 22.87
CA ALA A 89 -17.85 17.47 22.89
C ALA A 89 -17.52 17.95 24.31
N GLY A 90 -18.39 17.63 25.28
CA GLY A 90 -18.15 17.95 26.69
C GLY A 90 -16.98 17.17 27.30
N ALA A 91 -16.86 15.89 26.96
CA ALA A 91 -15.78 15.05 27.45
C ALA A 91 -14.42 15.48 26.89
N ALA A 92 -14.33 15.70 25.57
CA ALA A 92 -13.11 16.15 24.89
C ALA A 92 -12.72 17.59 25.27
N GLY A 93 -13.66 18.51 25.34
CA GLY A 93 -13.42 19.91 25.71
C GLY A 93 -12.98 20.11 27.18
N SER A 94 -13.35 19.17 28.07
CA SER A 94 -12.92 19.18 29.48
C SER A 94 -11.58 18.48 29.71
N ALA A 95 -11.13 17.62 28.79
CA ALA A 95 -9.90 16.85 28.89
C ALA A 95 -8.67 17.76 28.79
N LYS A 96 -7.77 17.68 29.77
CA LYS A 96 -6.52 18.47 29.81
C LYS A 96 -5.37 17.62 30.35
N PRO A 97 -4.47 17.16 29.49
CA PRO A 97 -4.44 17.35 28.02
C PRO A 97 -5.41 16.40 27.28
N LEU A 98 -5.86 16.83 26.10
CA LEU A 98 -6.48 15.98 25.11
C LEU A 98 -5.42 15.50 24.11
N HIS A 99 -5.24 14.18 24.01
CA HIS A 99 -4.31 13.55 23.08
C HIS A 99 -5.08 12.97 21.90
N PHE A 100 -4.65 13.26 20.68
CA PHE A 100 -5.25 12.75 19.44
C PHE A 100 -4.19 12.58 18.34
N LEU A 101 -4.51 11.77 17.34
CA LEU A 101 -3.69 11.50 16.16
C LEU A 101 -3.91 12.56 15.07
N PRO A 102 -2.99 12.71 14.10
CA PRO A 102 -3.15 13.62 12.97
C PRO A 102 -4.46 13.34 12.21
N PRO A 103 -5.35 14.33 12.05
CA PRO A 103 -6.60 14.13 11.31
C PRO A 103 -6.33 14.24 9.80
N TYR A 104 -6.42 13.14 9.07
CA TYR A 104 -6.32 13.13 7.60
C TYR A 104 -7.66 13.49 6.92
N ARG A 105 -8.80 13.32 7.61
CA ARG A 105 -10.13 13.73 7.13
C ARG A 105 -10.48 15.14 7.57
N ALA A 106 -11.18 15.88 6.68
CA ALA A 106 -11.61 17.26 6.98
C ALA A 106 -12.58 17.31 8.15
N GLU A 107 -13.56 16.41 8.21
CA GLU A 107 -14.55 16.32 9.27
C GLU A 107 -13.91 16.10 10.65
N HIS A 108 -12.89 15.27 10.75
CA HIS A 108 -12.15 15.08 12.02
C HIS A 108 -11.40 16.34 12.43
N ARG A 109 -10.85 17.08 11.47
CA ARG A 109 -10.16 18.35 11.76
C ARG A 109 -11.13 19.41 12.23
N GLU A 110 -12.32 19.49 11.66
CA GLU A 110 -13.37 20.42 12.08
C GLU A 110 -13.86 20.08 13.50
N GLU A 111 -14.17 18.83 13.76
CA GLU A 111 -14.60 18.36 15.08
C GLU A 111 -13.55 18.61 16.17
N LEU A 112 -12.27 18.31 15.91
CA LEU A 112 -11.18 18.63 16.84
C LEU A 112 -11.00 20.13 17.02
N SER A 113 -11.22 20.94 15.99
CA SER A 113 -11.20 22.40 16.05
C SER A 113 -12.24 22.93 17.04
N GLU A 114 -13.46 22.38 16.98
CA GLU A 114 -14.55 22.72 17.91
C GLU A 114 -14.21 22.30 19.35
N PHE A 115 -13.73 21.08 19.57
CA PHE A 115 -13.36 20.57 20.91
C PHE A 115 -12.24 21.37 21.57
N LEU A 116 -11.28 21.81 20.77
CA LEU A 116 -10.13 22.57 21.24
C LEU A 116 -10.38 24.09 21.31
N GLY A 117 -11.46 24.57 20.68
CA GLY A 117 -11.72 26.02 20.56
C GLY A 117 -10.67 26.76 19.74
N ILE A 118 -10.08 26.15 18.72
CA ILE A 118 -9.02 26.70 17.86
C ILE A 118 -9.38 26.61 16.39
N PRO A 119 -8.83 27.43 15.48
CA PRO A 119 -9.06 27.31 14.05
C PRO A 119 -8.63 25.93 13.49
N PRO A 120 -9.34 25.34 12.48
CA PRO A 120 -9.00 24.02 11.91
C PRO A 120 -7.55 23.90 11.46
N LYS A 121 -6.98 24.96 10.88
CA LYS A 121 -5.56 25.00 10.46
C LYS A 121 -4.54 24.90 11.60
N ALA A 122 -4.95 25.10 12.84
CA ALA A 122 -4.09 25.03 14.03
C ALA A 122 -4.17 23.65 14.73
N VAL A 123 -5.08 22.78 14.33
CA VAL A 123 -5.30 21.45 14.95
C VAL A 123 -4.03 20.59 14.84
N GLU A 124 -3.42 20.54 13.68
CA GLU A 124 -2.24 19.71 13.42
C GLU A 124 -1.05 20.03 14.35
N ALA A 125 -0.89 21.31 14.72
CA ALA A 125 0.15 21.73 15.67
C ALA A 125 -0.13 21.29 17.13
N LYS A 126 -1.29 20.70 17.42
CA LYS A 126 -1.71 20.20 18.73
C LYS A 126 -1.68 18.67 18.82
N VAL A 127 -1.31 17.99 17.74
CA VAL A 127 -1.16 16.54 17.74
C VAL A 127 -0.19 16.08 18.82
N SER A 128 -0.55 15.03 19.53
CA SER A 128 0.31 14.44 20.57
C SER A 128 1.37 13.54 19.94
N MET A 129 2.61 14.01 19.93
CA MET A 129 3.73 13.22 19.41
C MET A 129 4.01 11.96 20.24
N ASP A 130 3.72 11.96 21.53
CA ASP A 130 3.89 10.79 22.38
C ASP A 130 2.84 9.72 22.09
N LEU A 131 1.58 10.12 21.88
CA LEU A 131 0.53 9.21 21.41
C LEU A 131 0.88 8.65 20.03
N LEU A 132 1.31 9.50 19.11
CA LEU A 132 1.69 9.10 17.76
C LEU A 132 2.80 8.03 17.79
N ARG A 133 3.86 8.26 18.57
CA ARG A 133 4.94 7.28 18.71
C ARG A 133 4.48 5.98 19.37
N ALA A 134 3.60 6.06 20.36
CA ALA A 134 3.03 4.88 21.02
C ALA A 134 2.20 4.04 20.02
N VAL A 135 1.36 4.68 19.21
CA VAL A 135 0.55 3.99 18.20
C VAL A 135 1.43 3.37 17.12
N ILE A 136 2.46 4.08 16.64
CA ILE A 136 3.45 3.51 15.70
C ILE A 136 4.09 2.26 16.32
N ALA A 137 4.60 2.36 17.56
CA ALA A 137 5.28 1.25 18.21
C ALA A 137 4.39 0.00 18.41
N LEU A 138 3.08 0.20 18.64
CA LEU A 138 2.11 -0.88 18.76
C LEU A 138 1.78 -1.52 17.41
N ARG A 139 1.47 -0.71 16.38
CA ARG A 139 0.98 -1.21 15.09
C ARG A 139 2.08 -1.68 14.14
N GLU A 140 3.32 -1.17 14.28
CA GLU A 140 4.41 -1.59 13.38
C GLU A 140 4.84 -3.05 13.59
N ILE A 141 4.65 -3.59 14.79
CA ILE A 141 4.98 -4.99 15.14
C ILE A 141 3.69 -5.78 15.20
N LYS A 142 3.49 -6.64 14.22
CA LYS A 142 2.26 -7.43 14.09
C LYS A 142 2.23 -8.59 15.06
N GLU A 143 1.12 -8.72 15.78
CA GLU A 143 0.83 -9.89 16.58
C GLU A 143 0.54 -11.13 15.71
N PRO A 144 0.67 -12.35 16.23
CA PRO A 144 0.42 -13.58 15.45
C PRO A 144 -0.94 -13.61 14.74
N ARG A 145 -2.00 -13.09 15.37
CA ARG A 145 -3.33 -13.02 14.76
C ARG A 145 -3.40 -12.00 13.60
N GLU A 146 -2.70 -10.89 13.70
CA GLU A 146 -2.59 -9.92 12.60
C GLU A 146 -1.86 -10.54 11.41
N VAL A 147 -0.78 -11.28 11.69
CA VAL A 147 -0.02 -12.01 10.66
C VAL A 147 -0.88 -13.04 9.94
N GLU A 148 -1.75 -13.78 10.65
CA GLU A 148 -2.71 -14.72 10.03
C GLU A 148 -3.67 -13.99 9.08
N ARG A 149 -4.15 -12.79 9.44
CA ARG A 149 -5.01 -11.97 8.58
C ARG A 149 -4.27 -11.44 7.36
N MET A 150 -3.02 -11.06 7.54
CA MET A 150 -2.18 -10.61 6.44
C MET A 150 -1.80 -11.75 5.48
N ASP A 151 -1.57 -12.97 6.00
CA ASP A 151 -1.43 -14.16 5.16
C ASP A 151 -2.68 -14.37 4.30
N ALA A 152 -3.87 -14.27 4.90
CA ALA A 152 -5.15 -14.41 4.18
C ALA A 152 -5.36 -13.30 3.13
N ALA A 153 -4.99 -12.04 3.44
CA ALA A 153 -5.07 -10.93 2.49
C ALA A 153 -4.12 -11.14 1.29
N ALA A 154 -2.90 -11.61 1.56
CA ALA A 154 -1.93 -11.93 0.51
C ALA A 154 -2.39 -13.10 -0.38
N ASP A 155 -3.01 -14.15 0.21
CA ASP A 155 -3.58 -15.27 -0.54
C ASP A 155 -4.73 -14.84 -1.44
N LEU A 156 -5.67 -14.04 -0.92
CA LEU A 156 -6.79 -13.52 -1.71
C LEU A 156 -6.29 -12.59 -2.83
N SER A 157 -5.26 -11.77 -2.54
CA SER A 157 -4.62 -10.94 -3.56
C SER A 157 -3.97 -11.80 -4.66
N ALA A 158 -3.28 -12.89 -4.30
CA ALA A 158 -2.72 -13.82 -5.27
C ALA A 158 -3.81 -14.50 -6.13
N ASP A 159 -4.99 -14.78 -5.57
CA ASP A 159 -6.12 -15.32 -6.32
C ASP A 159 -6.69 -14.30 -7.32
N MET A 160 -6.72 -13.00 -6.98
CA MET A 160 -7.03 -11.93 -7.95
C MET A 160 -6.06 -11.99 -9.14
N HIS A 161 -4.76 -12.08 -8.86
CA HIS A 161 -3.73 -12.15 -9.89
C HIS A 161 -3.86 -13.40 -10.78
N ARG A 162 -4.10 -14.57 -10.18
CA ARG A 162 -4.34 -15.83 -10.93
C ARG A 162 -5.56 -15.72 -11.84
N ALA A 163 -6.65 -15.14 -11.35
CA ALA A 163 -7.88 -14.96 -12.11
C ALA A 163 -7.70 -14.01 -13.31
N VAL A 164 -6.91 -12.94 -13.14
CA VAL A 164 -6.57 -12.02 -14.25
C VAL A 164 -5.66 -12.70 -15.27
N LEU A 165 -4.59 -13.40 -14.82
CA LEU A 165 -3.70 -14.16 -15.72
C LEU A 165 -4.48 -15.15 -16.59
N ALA A 166 -5.37 -15.94 -15.97
CA ALA A 166 -6.17 -16.93 -16.69
C ALA A 166 -7.07 -16.31 -17.75
N ARG A 167 -7.58 -15.11 -17.51
CA ARG A 167 -8.48 -14.39 -18.41
C ARG A 167 -7.77 -13.57 -19.49
N ALA A 168 -6.51 -13.16 -19.26
CA ALA A 168 -5.78 -12.24 -20.13
C ALA A 168 -5.46 -12.86 -21.51
N ARG A 169 -5.67 -12.07 -22.57
CA ARG A 169 -5.24 -12.37 -23.95
C ARG A 169 -5.39 -11.11 -24.81
N PRO A 170 -4.77 -11.05 -26.00
CA PRO A 170 -5.03 -9.99 -26.96
C PRO A 170 -6.53 -9.86 -27.27
N GLY A 171 -7.01 -8.61 -27.36
CA GLY A 171 -8.41 -8.26 -27.59
C GLY A 171 -9.27 -8.10 -26.33
N VAL A 172 -8.78 -8.48 -25.13
CA VAL A 172 -9.46 -8.22 -23.85
C VAL A 172 -9.15 -6.79 -23.42
N ARG A 173 -10.15 -6.09 -22.87
CA ARG A 173 -9.97 -4.71 -22.36
C ARG A 173 -9.35 -4.73 -20.96
N GLU A 174 -8.56 -3.71 -20.65
CA GLU A 174 -8.01 -3.49 -19.31
C GLU A 174 -9.12 -3.45 -18.25
N SER A 175 -10.25 -2.80 -18.56
CA SER A 175 -11.42 -2.72 -17.67
C SER A 175 -12.06 -4.07 -17.35
N GLU A 176 -12.02 -5.04 -18.27
CA GLU A 176 -12.53 -6.41 -18.03
C GLU A 176 -11.62 -7.16 -17.03
N LEU A 177 -10.31 -6.94 -17.13
CA LEU A 177 -9.33 -7.54 -16.21
C LEU A 177 -9.39 -6.89 -14.83
N ALA A 178 -9.53 -5.57 -14.76
CA ALA A 178 -9.75 -4.85 -13.48
C ALA A 178 -11.05 -5.31 -12.81
N ALA A 179 -12.14 -5.48 -13.55
CA ALA A 179 -13.41 -5.99 -13.03
C ALA A 179 -13.28 -7.45 -12.54
N ARG A 180 -12.49 -8.29 -13.23
CA ARG A 180 -12.24 -9.66 -12.79
C ARG A 180 -11.46 -9.72 -11.47
N ALA A 181 -10.51 -8.83 -11.28
CA ALA A 181 -9.80 -8.69 -10.02
C ALA A 181 -10.74 -8.27 -8.87
N ALA A 182 -11.56 -7.24 -9.11
CA ALA A 182 -12.53 -6.75 -8.12
C ALA A 182 -13.59 -7.81 -7.75
N GLU A 183 -14.05 -8.61 -8.72
CA GLU A 183 -14.95 -9.75 -8.47
C GLU A 183 -14.38 -10.72 -7.44
N VAL A 184 -13.09 -11.11 -7.59
CA VAL A 184 -12.43 -12.04 -6.66
C VAL A 184 -12.31 -11.43 -5.26
N ALA A 185 -11.89 -10.16 -5.15
CA ALA A 185 -11.76 -9.47 -3.88
C ALA A 185 -13.12 -9.37 -3.14
N LEU A 186 -14.17 -8.97 -3.85
CA LEU A 186 -15.53 -8.86 -3.30
C LEU A 186 -16.10 -10.23 -2.89
N ALA A 187 -15.89 -11.26 -3.70
CA ALA A 187 -16.30 -12.62 -3.37
C ALA A 187 -15.55 -13.19 -2.15
N GLY A 188 -14.34 -12.71 -1.87
CA GLY A 188 -13.55 -13.01 -0.69
C GLY A 188 -14.05 -12.36 0.60
N GLY A 189 -15.02 -11.46 0.52
CA GLY A 189 -15.80 -10.97 1.65
C GLY A 189 -15.52 -9.55 2.12
N ALA A 190 -14.49 -8.85 1.60
CA ALA A 190 -14.24 -7.46 1.98
C ALA A 190 -14.17 -6.52 0.77
N GLY A 191 -13.17 -6.63 -0.07
CA GLY A 191 -13.03 -5.79 -1.25
C GLY A 191 -11.58 -5.51 -1.61
N LEU A 192 -11.40 -4.41 -2.35
CA LEU A 192 -10.08 -3.96 -2.77
C LEU A 192 -9.40 -3.18 -1.65
N ALA A 193 -8.12 -3.46 -1.39
CA ALA A 193 -7.30 -2.69 -0.45
C ALA A 193 -7.00 -1.27 -0.98
N PHE A 194 -6.95 -1.12 -2.31
CA PHE A 194 -6.71 0.15 -3.02
C PHE A 194 -7.27 0.09 -4.45
N PRO A 195 -7.40 1.24 -5.14
CA PRO A 195 -7.84 1.27 -6.54
C PRO A 195 -6.88 0.49 -7.44
N VAL A 196 -7.41 -0.48 -8.19
CA VAL A 196 -6.64 -1.38 -9.07
C VAL A 196 -5.83 -0.58 -10.10
N ILE A 197 -4.57 -0.95 -10.27
CA ILE A 197 -3.75 -0.58 -11.42
C ILE A 197 -3.71 -1.80 -12.35
N ALA A 198 -4.24 -1.67 -13.55
CA ALA A 198 -4.33 -2.76 -14.53
C ALA A 198 -4.15 -2.17 -15.93
N THR A 199 -2.93 -2.24 -16.48
CA THR A 199 -2.60 -1.42 -17.65
C THR A 199 -1.52 -2.02 -18.54
N THR A 200 -1.62 -1.75 -19.85
CA THR A 200 -0.55 -1.95 -20.83
C THR A 200 0.49 -0.83 -20.83
N ARG A 201 0.21 0.28 -20.11
CA ARG A 201 1.09 1.45 -19.99
C ARG A 201 1.88 1.42 -18.68
N GLY A 202 2.63 0.33 -18.41
CA GLY A 202 3.37 0.12 -17.17
C GLY A 202 4.42 1.19 -16.84
N SER A 203 4.80 2.06 -17.77
CA SER A 203 5.66 3.22 -17.49
C SER A 203 4.94 4.37 -16.77
N VAL A 204 3.62 4.30 -16.60
CA VAL A 204 2.81 5.19 -15.76
C VAL A 204 2.55 4.47 -14.44
N LEU A 205 3.28 4.85 -13.39
CA LEU A 205 3.38 4.06 -12.15
C LEU A 205 2.05 3.81 -11.43
N HIS A 206 1.15 4.83 -11.41
CA HIS A 206 -0.19 4.75 -10.81
C HIS A 206 -1.26 5.03 -11.87
N ASN A 207 -1.37 4.15 -12.89
CA ASN A 207 -2.33 4.32 -13.96
C ASN A 207 -3.68 3.67 -13.61
N HIS A 208 -4.67 4.50 -13.29
CA HIS A 208 -6.06 4.07 -13.02
C HIS A 208 -6.98 4.21 -14.24
N ASP A 209 -6.46 4.55 -15.41
CA ASP A 209 -7.22 4.52 -16.65
C ASP A 209 -7.16 3.12 -17.27
N HIS A 210 -8.32 2.48 -17.34
CA HIS A 210 -8.49 1.13 -17.88
C HIS A 210 -9.16 1.14 -19.26
N SER A 211 -8.95 2.18 -20.06
CA SER A 211 -9.56 2.33 -21.38
C SER A 211 -8.86 1.52 -22.48
N GLY A 212 -7.68 0.96 -22.19
CA GLY A 212 -6.88 0.20 -23.15
C GLY A 212 -7.46 -1.17 -23.48
N THR A 213 -6.95 -1.75 -24.57
CA THR A 213 -7.22 -3.13 -24.99
C THR A 213 -5.88 -3.81 -25.25
N LEU A 214 -5.70 -4.99 -24.69
CA LEU A 214 -4.47 -5.76 -24.83
C LEU A 214 -4.22 -6.14 -26.29
N ALA A 215 -3.00 -5.92 -26.77
CA ALA A 215 -2.54 -6.34 -28.07
C ALA A 215 -1.44 -7.41 -27.97
N GLU A 216 -1.17 -8.11 -29.07
CA GLU A 216 -0.02 -9.01 -29.17
C GLU A 216 1.28 -8.22 -28.99
N GLY A 217 2.18 -8.72 -28.15
CA GLY A 217 3.44 -8.06 -27.82
C GLY A 217 3.37 -7.02 -26.69
N ASP A 218 2.17 -6.67 -26.18
CA ASP A 218 2.05 -5.81 -25.02
C ASP A 218 2.51 -6.51 -23.73
N LEU A 219 3.10 -5.74 -22.83
CA LEU A 219 3.17 -6.10 -21.41
C LEU A 219 1.92 -5.58 -20.70
N PHE A 220 1.44 -6.37 -19.76
CA PHE A 220 0.38 -5.96 -18.86
C PHE A 220 0.91 -5.96 -17.44
N LEU A 221 0.87 -4.79 -16.80
CA LEU A 221 1.19 -4.59 -15.40
C LEU A 221 -0.12 -4.53 -14.62
N MET A 222 -0.25 -5.39 -13.64
CA MET A 222 -1.32 -5.36 -12.66
C MET A 222 -0.74 -5.22 -11.25
N ASP A 223 -1.23 -4.20 -10.54
CA ASP A 223 -0.89 -3.88 -9.16
C ASP A 223 -2.20 -3.72 -8.40
N MET A 224 -2.47 -4.66 -7.50
CA MET A 224 -3.76 -4.81 -6.86
C MET A 224 -3.67 -5.73 -5.66
N GLY A 225 -4.52 -5.46 -4.68
CA GLY A 225 -4.62 -6.26 -3.48
C GLY A 225 -6.03 -6.26 -2.91
N ALA A 226 -6.32 -7.30 -2.13
CA ALA A 226 -7.56 -7.44 -1.39
C ALA A 226 -7.38 -7.01 0.05
N GLU A 227 -8.46 -6.54 0.66
CA GLU A 227 -8.58 -6.33 2.10
C GLU A 227 -9.35 -7.51 2.72
N THR A 228 -8.99 -7.91 3.92
CA THR A 228 -9.81 -8.87 4.70
C THR A 228 -10.99 -8.16 5.34
N VAL A 229 -11.99 -8.93 5.81
CA VAL A 229 -13.13 -8.36 6.55
C VAL A 229 -12.71 -7.58 7.81
N ASP A 230 -11.55 -7.89 8.35
CA ASP A 230 -10.97 -7.22 9.52
C ASP A 230 -10.11 -6.00 9.13
N GLY A 231 -10.01 -5.69 7.83
CA GLY A 231 -9.32 -4.51 7.31
C GLY A 231 -7.81 -4.67 7.03
N TYR A 232 -7.25 -5.88 7.08
CA TYR A 232 -5.83 -6.11 6.75
C TYR A 232 -5.65 -6.20 5.24
N ALA A 233 -4.69 -5.45 4.72
CA ALA A 233 -4.42 -5.31 3.30
C ALA A 233 -3.39 -6.31 2.78
N GLY A 234 -3.59 -6.80 1.55
CA GLY A 234 -2.56 -7.38 0.71
C GLY A 234 -2.19 -6.41 -0.40
N ASP A 235 -0.97 -6.53 -0.91
CA ASP A 235 -0.43 -5.69 -1.98
C ASP A 235 0.52 -6.51 -2.86
N LEU A 236 0.15 -6.72 -4.10
CA LEU A 236 0.94 -7.48 -5.05
C LEU A 236 0.99 -6.79 -6.41
N THR A 237 2.15 -6.83 -7.04
CA THR A 237 2.31 -6.47 -8.44
C THR A 237 2.82 -7.65 -9.26
N THR A 238 2.26 -7.86 -10.45
CA THR A 238 2.74 -8.82 -11.44
C THR A 238 2.73 -8.17 -12.82
N THR A 239 3.82 -8.32 -13.57
CA THR A 239 3.88 -7.93 -14.98
C THR A 239 4.04 -9.16 -15.85
N PHE A 240 3.23 -9.28 -16.92
CA PHE A 240 3.25 -10.42 -17.81
C PHE A 240 2.98 -10.01 -19.26
N PRO A 241 3.38 -10.85 -20.26
CA PRO A 241 3.11 -10.59 -21.66
C PRO A 241 1.67 -10.93 -22.02
N ALA A 242 0.92 -9.99 -22.59
CA ALA A 242 -0.50 -10.16 -22.94
C ALA A 242 -0.76 -11.32 -23.92
N GLY A 243 0.18 -11.58 -24.83
CA GLY A 243 0.14 -12.72 -25.78
C GLY A 243 0.67 -14.05 -25.22
N GLY A 244 1.03 -14.11 -23.94
CA GLY A 244 1.55 -15.32 -23.28
C GLY A 244 3.03 -15.63 -23.60
N ARG A 245 3.76 -14.72 -24.24
CA ARG A 245 5.22 -14.82 -24.42
C ARG A 245 5.88 -13.46 -24.35
N PHE A 246 6.91 -13.35 -23.55
CA PHE A 246 7.81 -12.20 -23.56
C PHE A 246 8.59 -12.15 -24.88
N ASP A 247 8.71 -10.96 -25.48
CA ASP A 247 9.72 -10.78 -26.50
C ASP A 247 11.14 -10.83 -25.90
N PRO A 248 12.20 -10.96 -26.70
CA PRO A 248 13.58 -11.10 -26.17
C PRO A 248 14.01 -9.93 -25.24
N ARG A 249 13.65 -8.67 -25.58
CA ARG A 249 14.02 -7.50 -24.76
C ARG A 249 13.20 -7.45 -23.47
N GLN A 250 11.89 -7.71 -23.55
CA GLN A 250 11.02 -7.83 -22.39
C GLN A 250 11.53 -8.91 -21.45
N ARG A 251 11.94 -10.07 -21.98
CA ARG A 251 12.48 -11.18 -21.20
C ARG A 251 13.75 -10.80 -20.46
N GLU A 252 14.69 -10.14 -21.14
CA GLU A 252 15.94 -9.67 -20.52
C GLU A 252 15.67 -8.71 -19.34
N ILE A 253 14.77 -7.74 -19.50
CA ILE A 253 14.39 -6.81 -18.45
C ILE A 253 13.66 -7.53 -17.31
N TYR A 254 12.78 -8.47 -17.63
CA TYR A 254 12.06 -9.24 -16.61
C TYR A 254 12.98 -10.10 -15.74
N GLU A 255 14.00 -10.75 -16.33
CA GLU A 255 15.00 -11.53 -15.58
C GLU A 255 15.86 -10.64 -14.68
N ILE A 256 16.21 -9.43 -15.13
CA ILE A 256 16.89 -8.44 -14.29
C ILE A 256 15.97 -8.02 -13.11
N LEU A 257 14.69 -7.79 -13.38
CA LEU A 257 13.70 -7.46 -12.34
C LEU A 257 13.57 -8.58 -11.29
N LEU A 258 13.52 -9.85 -11.73
CA LEU A 258 13.49 -10.99 -10.80
C LEU A 258 14.79 -11.11 -9.98
N SER A 259 15.95 -10.79 -10.57
CA SER A 259 17.22 -10.74 -9.83
C SER A 259 17.20 -9.62 -8.77
N ALA A 260 16.72 -8.45 -9.13
CA ALA A 260 16.56 -7.32 -8.21
C ALA A 260 15.58 -7.64 -7.07
N PHE A 261 14.48 -8.31 -7.39
CA PHE A 261 13.51 -8.76 -6.40
C PHE A 261 14.14 -9.75 -5.40
N ARG A 262 14.86 -10.76 -5.91
CA ARG A 262 15.58 -11.73 -5.05
C ARG A 262 16.63 -11.04 -4.18
N ALA A 263 17.47 -10.17 -4.74
CA ALA A 263 18.48 -9.45 -3.97
C ALA A 263 17.87 -8.60 -2.85
N ALA A 264 16.73 -7.95 -3.10
CA ALA A 264 16.00 -7.21 -2.07
C ALA A 264 15.44 -8.13 -0.98
N THR A 265 14.75 -9.21 -1.37
CA THR A 265 14.12 -10.13 -0.40
C THR A 265 15.14 -10.92 0.43
N ASP A 266 16.28 -11.33 -0.18
CA ASP A 266 17.36 -12.00 0.52
C ASP A 266 18.08 -11.09 1.54
N SER A 267 17.97 -9.77 1.37
CA SER A 267 18.54 -8.78 2.30
C SER A 267 17.62 -8.44 3.47
N LEU A 268 16.36 -8.90 3.48
CA LEU A 268 15.42 -8.68 4.58
C LEU A 268 15.88 -9.44 5.83
N SER A 269 16.31 -8.70 6.84
CA SER A 269 16.72 -9.28 8.13
C SER A 269 16.57 -8.25 9.25
N PRO A 270 16.36 -8.69 10.49
CA PRO A 270 16.35 -7.77 11.65
C PRO A 270 17.63 -6.92 11.71
N GLY A 271 17.45 -5.63 11.97
CA GLY A 271 18.55 -4.65 12.10
C GLY A 271 19.05 -4.09 10.77
N VAL A 272 18.69 -4.68 9.63
CA VAL A 272 19.04 -4.12 8.32
C VAL A 272 18.19 -2.88 8.05
N PRO A 273 18.77 -1.71 7.74
CA PRO A 273 18.01 -0.56 7.30
C PRO A 273 17.26 -0.87 6.01
N TYR A 274 15.97 -0.57 5.95
CA TYR A 274 15.18 -0.86 4.73
C TYR A 274 15.67 -0.07 3.50
N ARG A 275 16.35 1.05 3.73
CA ARG A 275 17.09 1.75 2.68
C ARG A 275 18.15 0.87 2.01
N ASP A 276 18.78 -0.04 2.74
CA ASP A 276 19.82 -0.92 2.20
C ASP A 276 19.18 -2.03 1.37
N VAL A 277 17.96 -2.47 1.71
CA VAL A 277 17.11 -3.33 0.87
C VAL A 277 16.81 -2.66 -0.48
N HIS A 278 16.48 -1.35 -0.46
CA HIS A 278 16.30 -0.57 -1.70
C HIS A 278 17.57 -0.56 -2.55
N PHE A 279 18.73 -0.35 -1.94
CA PHE A 279 19.99 -0.34 -2.68
C PHE A 279 20.40 -1.73 -3.18
N ALA A 280 20.00 -2.82 -2.52
CA ALA A 280 20.19 -4.17 -3.04
C ALA A 280 19.48 -4.36 -4.39
N ALA A 281 18.19 -3.97 -4.46
CA ALA A 281 17.44 -3.98 -5.73
C ALA A 281 18.06 -3.04 -6.78
N ALA A 282 18.35 -1.80 -6.39
CA ALA A 282 18.91 -0.79 -7.31
C ALA A 282 20.26 -1.21 -7.90
N ARG A 283 21.09 -1.91 -7.13
CA ARG A 283 22.39 -2.45 -7.57
C ARG A 283 22.23 -3.51 -8.66
N GLU A 284 21.32 -4.46 -8.46
CA GLU A 284 21.01 -5.49 -9.45
C GLU A 284 20.43 -4.87 -10.73
N ILE A 285 19.48 -3.94 -10.61
CA ILE A 285 18.93 -3.22 -11.77
C ILE A 285 20.04 -2.50 -12.54
N PHE A 286 20.86 -1.71 -11.86
CA PHE A 286 21.92 -0.95 -12.54
C PHE A 286 22.98 -1.85 -13.16
N THR A 287 23.32 -2.96 -12.51
CA THR A 287 24.26 -3.98 -13.05
C THR A 287 23.67 -4.65 -14.29
N GLY A 288 22.38 -5.00 -14.27
CA GLY A 288 21.69 -5.52 -15.45
C GLY A 288 21.66 -4.51 -16.61
N MET A 289 21.38 -3.24 -16.33
CA MET A 289 21.43 -2.17 -17.34
C MET A 289 22.84 -2.00 -17.94
N LYS A 290 23.89 -2.21 -17.16
CA LYS A 290 25.28 -2.24 -17.68
C LYS A 290 25.51 -3.43 -18.60
N ALA A 291 25.04 -4.60 -18.25
CA ALA A 291 25.18 -5.80 -19.09
C ALA A 291 24.49 -5.63 -20.45
N LEU A 292 23.36 -4.93 -20.50
CA LEU A 292 22.67 -4.55 -21.73
C LEU A 292 23.32 -3.37 -22.46
N GLY A 293 24.35 -2.73 -21.87
CA GLY A 293 25.01 -1.55 -22.42
C GLY A 293 24.15 -0.28 -22.39
N LEU A 294 23.15 -0.22 -21.52
CA LEU A 294 22.31 0.96 -21.27
C LEU A 294 22.93 1.86 -20.20
N ALA A 295 23.79 1.30 -19.37
CA ALA A 295 24.54 2.00 -18.35
C ALA A 295 26.03 1.61 -18.40
N ARG A 296 26.88 2.37 -17.68
CA ARG A 296 28.35 2.17 -17.62
C ARG A 296 28.92 2.68 -16.30
N GLY A 297 30.24 2.54 -16.13
CA GLY A 297 30.97 3.04 -14.97
C GLY A 297 30.88 2.14 -13.74
N ASN A 298 31.29 2.68 -12.60
CA ASN A 298 31.21 1.98 -11.32
C ASN A 298 29.77 2.02 -10.79
N THR A 299 29.25 0.86 -10.40
CA THR A 299 27.85 0.71 -9.93
C THR A 299 27.63 1.49 -8.62
N GLU A 300 28.53 1.40 -7.63
CA GLU A 300 28.35 2.08 -6.34
C GLU A 300 28.42 3.61 -6.48
N GLU A 301 29.30 4.12 -7.34
CA GLU A 301 29.35 5.55 -7.66
C GLU A 301 28.07 6.02 -8.36
N ALA A 302 27.53 5.22 -9.27
CA ALA A 302 26.28 5.51 -9.97
C ALA A 302 25.07 5.54 -9.01
N LEU A 303 25.00 4.59 -8.07
CA LEU A 303 23.98 4.56 -7.03
C LEU A 303 24.09 5.77 -6.12
N ALA A 304 25.28 6.07 -5.63
CA ALA A 304 25.54 7.24 -4.79
C ALA A 304 25.15 8.55 -5.48
N ALA A 305 25.40 8.64 -6.80
CA ALA A 305 24.99 9.79 -7.61
C ALA A 305 23.48 9.82 -7.92
N GLY A 306 22.76 8.70 -7.78
CA GLY A 306 21.33 8.60 -8.10
C GLY A 306 21.03 8.23 -9.56
N ALA A 307 22.02 7.77 -10.33
CA ALA A 307 21.84 7.44 -11.75
C ALA A 307 20.87 6.25 -11.97
N HIS A 308 20.77 5.33 -11.01
CA HIS A 308 19.83 4.20 -11.02
C HIS A 308 18.36 4.63 -11.10
N ALA A 309 18.04 5.80 -10.57
CA ALA A 309 16.68 6.30 -10.49
C ALA A 309 16.07 6.67 -11.86
N LEU A 310 16.85 6.70 -12.95
CA LEU A 310 16.29 6.78 -14.30
C LEU A 310 15.44 5.55 -14.61
N PHE A 311 15.86 4.36 -14.13
CA PHE A 311 15.19 3.09 -14.37
C PHE A 311 14.31 2.65 -13.20
N PHE A 312 14.66 3.04 -11.97
CA PHE A 312 13.97 2.70 -10.74
C PHE A 312 13.69 3.97 -9.90
N PRO A 313 12.62 4.74 -10.25
CA PRO A 313 12.39 6.08 -9.70
C PRO A 313 11.65 6.12 -8.36
N HIS A 314 11.20 4.98 -7.81
CA HIS A 314 10.43 4.90 -6.56
C HIS A 314 11.14 4.07 -5.49
N GLY A 315 10.58 4.03 -4.27
CA GLY A 315 11.07 3.19 -3.19
C GLY A 315 10.84 1.70 -3.46
N VAL A 316 11.64 0.83 -2.83
CA VAL A 316 11.50 -0.63 -2.96
C VAL A 316 10.29 -1.19 -2.21
N GLY A 317 9.58 -0.36 -1.43
CA GLY A 317 8.39 -0.77 -0.69
C GLY A 317 8.12 0.10 0.53
N HIS A 318 7.17 -0.36 1.33
CA HIS A 318 6.61 0.33 2.50
C HIS A 318 6.15 -0.68 3.55
N GLN A 319 5.75 -0.20 4.73
CA GLN A 319 5.02 -1.04 5.68
C GLN A 319 3.61 -1.31 5.17
N ILE A 320 3.07 -2.48 5.48
CA ILE A 320 1.71 -2.91 5.15
C ILE A 320 1.03 -3.50 6.39
N GLY A 321 -0.28 -3.33 6.51
CA GLY A 321 -1.04 -3.80 7.67
C GLY A 321 -2.53 -3.53 7.53
N LEU A 322 -3.12 -2.81 8.49
CA LEU A 322 -4.50 -2.29 8.41
C LEU A 322 -4.67 -1.24 7.31
N ASP A 323 -3.59 -0.63 6.87
CA ASP A 323 -3.58 0.19 5.66
C ASP A 323 -2.60 -0.44 4.66
N VAL A 324 -2.84 -0.29 3.36
CA VAL A 324 -1.89 -0.74 2.33
C VAL A 324 -0.54 -0.05 2.50
N HIS A 325 -0.53 1.27 2.71
CA HIS A 325 0.60 2.02 3.23
C HIS A 325 0.40 2.21 4.73
N ASP A 326 0.81 1.21 5.52
CA ASP A 326 0.46 1.20 6.93
C ASP A 326 1.06 2.38 7.69
N LEU A 327 0.20 3.02 8.51
CA LEU A 327 0.53 4.17 9.34
C LEU A 327 0.91 5.47 8.58
N GLU A 328 0.81 5.52 7.26
CA GLU A 328 1.30 6.66 6.46
C GLU A 328 0.66 8.00 6.87
N SER A 329 -0.62 7.98 7.27
CA SER A 329 -1.33 9.16 7.78
C SER A 329 -0.75 9.74 9.08
N LEU A 330 0.11 8.99 9.80
CA LEU A 330 0.86 9.46 10.96
C LEU A 330 2.17 10.18 10.57
N GLY A 331 2.47 10.26 9.28
CA GLY A 331 3.61 10.95 8.68
C GLY A 331 4.80 10.04 8.43
N GLU A 332 5.21 9.92 7.17
CA GLU A 332 6.31 9.05 6.72
C GLU A 332 7.61 9.24 7.51
N VAL A 333 7.95 10.48 7.90
CA VAL A 333 9.16 10.79 8.68
C VAL A 333 9.12 10.12 10.05
N ASN A 334 7.96 10.07 10.67
CA ASN A 334 7.79 9.43 11.98
C ASN A 334 7.77 7.90 11.84
N VAL A 335 7.06 7.41 10.84
CA VAL A 335 6.81 5.97 10.64
C VAL A 335 8.02 5.26 10.03
N GLY A 336 8.59 5.82 8.98
CA GLY A 336 9.63 5.15 8.19
C GLY A 336 11.06 5.59 8.48
N TYR A 337 11.26 6.68 9.24
CA TYR A 337 12.56 7.32 9.41
C TYR A 337 12.92 7.62 10.87
N ASP A 338 12.09 7.21 11.84
CA ASP A 338 12.28 7.50 13.27
C ASP A 338 12.56 9.01 13.54
N GLY A 339 11.85 9.87 12.79
CA GLY A 339 12.00 11.33 12.90
C GLY A 339 13.18 11.93 12.12
N GLN A 340 13.99 11.12 11.43
CA GLN A 340 15.09 11.63 10.60
C GLN A 340 14.58 12.15 9.25
N PRO A 341 15.22 13.18 8.66
CA PRO A 341 14.77 13.72 7.39
C PRO A 341 14.99 12.74 6.24
N LYS A 342 14.05 12.75 5.28
CA LYS A 342 14.17 11.98 4.04
C LYS A 342 15.27 12.54 3.15
N SER A 343 15.89 11.67 2.33
CA SER A 343 16.82 12.10 1.30
C SER A 343 16.11 12.96 0.25
N PRO A 344 16.69 14.11 -0.18
CA PRO A 344 16.13 14.89 -1.28
C PRO A 344 16.46 14.31 -2.67
N GLN A 345 17.31 13.28 -2.75
CA GLN A 345 17.72 12.65 -4.00
C GLN A 345 16.55 12.04 -4.74
N PHE A 346 16.43 12.31 -6.04
CA PHE A 346 15.42 11.67 -6.88
C PHE A 346 15.54 10.13 -6.82
N GLY A 347 14.42 9.44 -6.72
CA GLY A 347 14.36 8.01 -6.40
C GLY A 347 14.23 7.78 -4.88
N LEU A 348 15.21 8.21 -4.09
CA LEU A 348 15.20 8.04 -2.63
C LEU A 348 14.17 8.91 -1.91
N ARG A 349 13.85 10.09 -2.43
CA ARG A 349 12.79 10.93 -1.82
C ARG A 349 11.42 10.26 -1.78
N SER A 350 11.20 9.27 -2.64
CA SER A 350 9.96 8.47 -2.71
C SER A 350 10.02 7.21 -1.83
N LEU A 351 11.16 6.91 -1.22
CA LEU A 351 11.28 5.79 -0.30
C LEU A 351 10.49 6.09 0.97
N ARG A 352 9.50 5.25 1.32
CA ARG A 352 8.60 5.44 2.47
C ARG A 352 9.17 4.90 3.78
N LEU A 353 10.01 3.87 3.69
CA LEU A 353 10.64 3.19 4.81
C LEU A 353 12.15 3.16 4.62
N ALA A 354 12.92 3.59 5.62
CA ALA A 354 14.39 3.63 5.57
C ALA A 354 15.06 3.13 6.86
N LYS A 355 14.29 3.07 7.99
CA LYS A 355 14.78 2.66 9.30
C LYS A 355 15.15 1.17 9.36
N PRO A 356 15.89 0.74 10.41
CA PRO A 356 16.18 -0.67 10.63
C PRO A 356 14.92 -1.51 10.81
N LEU A 357 14.88 -2.66 10.15
CA LEU A 357 13.81 -3.64 10.27
C LEU A 357 13.82 -4.30 11.67
N LYS A 358 12.64 -4.64 12.17
CA LYS A 358 12.45 -5.34 13.44
C LYS A 358 11.62 -6.61 13.20
N PRO A 359 11.83 -7.68 13.98
CA PRO A 359 10.92 -8.83 13.95
C PRO A 359 9.47 -8.40 14.20
N GLY A 360 8.56 -8.98 13.44
CA GLY A 360 7.13 -8.64 13.47
C GLY A 360 6.72 -7.50 12.54
N MET A 361 7.65 -6.75 11.94
CA MET A 361 7.32 -5.79 10.88
C MET A 361 6.87 -6.53 9.62
N THR A 362 5.88 -5.98 8.94
CA THR A 362 5.42 -6.43 7.63
C THR A 362 5.67 -5.35 6.60
N VAL A 363 6.24 -5.75 5.47
CA VAL A 363 6.69 -4.82 4.41
C VAL A 363 6.36 -5.39 3.04
N THR A 364 6.12 -4.52 2.05
CA THR A 364 6.15 -4.90 0.64
C THR A 364 7.59 -4.93 0.14
N VAL A 365 7.87 -5.67 -0.92
CA VAL A 365 9.09 -5.57 -1.73
C VAL A 365 8.65 -5.51 -3.18
N GLU A 366 8.87 -4.35 -3.82
CA GLU A 366 8.25 -3.99 -5.10
C GLU A 366 9.23 -3.34 -6.11
N PRO A 367 10.40 -3.90 -6.38
CA PRO A 367 11.28 -3.30 -7.37
C PRO A 367 10.57 -3.21 -8.73
N GLY A 368 10.91 -2.15 -9.47
CA GLY A 368 10.40 -1.93 -10.81
C GLY A 368 11.48 -1.40 -11.75
N ILE A 369 11.32 -1.67 -13.04
CA ILE A 369 12.19 -1.17 -14.10
C ILE A 369 11.33 -0.47 -15.14
N TYR A 370 11.63 0.81 -15.41
CA TYR A 370 10.80 1.65 -16.26
C TYR A 370 11.63 2.41 -17.28
N PHE A 371 11.12 2.50 -18.50
CA PHE A 371 11.64 3.34 -19.58
C PHE A 371 10.65 4.51 -19.80
N ILE A 372 10.70 5.51 -18.92
CA ILE A 372 9.79 6.65 -18.91
C ILE A 372 10.28 7.72 -19.89
N ALA A 373 9.70 7.76 -21.10
CA ALA A 373 10.15 8.63 -22.19
C ALA A 373 10.35 10.11 -21.79
N PRO A 374 9.40 10.79 -21.10
CA PRO A 374 9.59 12.17 -20.70
C PRO A 374 10.72 12.35 -19.66
N LEU A 375 10.95 11.37 -18.77
CA LEU A 375 12.05 11.42 -17.80
C LEU A 375 13.40 11.24 -18.50
N ILE A 376 13.50 10.29 -19.44
CA ILE A 376 14.69 10.04 -20.25
C ILE A 376 15.04 11.31 -21.06
N ALA A 377 14.05 11.91 -21.74
CA ALA A 377 14.24 13.13 -22.53
C ALA A 377 14.72 14.30 -21.66
N LYS A 378 14.13 14.49 -20.48
CA LYS A 378 14.54 15.53 -19.53
C LYS A 378 15.99 15.33 -19.08
N TRP A 379 16.33 14.15 -18.57
CA TRP A 379 17.67 13.87 -18.05
C TRP A 379 18.75 13.97 -19.13
N LYS A 380 18.42 13.52 -20.36
CA LYS A 380 19.30 13.67 -21.53
C LYS A 380 19.57 15.14 -21.86
N ALA A 381 18.51 15.99 -21.90
CA ALA A 381 18.62 17.42 -22.18
C ALA A 381 19.47 18.14 -21.11
N GLU A 382 19.28 17.80 -19.84
CA GLU A 382 20.02 18.32 -18.69
C GLU A 382 21.41 17.69 -18.53
N ARG A 383 21.73 16.68 -19.34
CA ARG A 383 23.01 15.90 -19.30
C ARG A 383 23.27 15.28 -17.93
N LEU A 384 22.21 14.91 -17.18
CA LEU A 384 22.34 14.29 -15.87
C LEU A 384 23.01 12.92 -16.00
N HIS A 385 23.88 12.60 -15.08
CA HIS A 385 24.56 11.28 -14.97
C HIS A 385 25.16 10.73 -16.28
N ARG A 386 25.57 11.62 -17.22
CA ARG A 386 26.15 11.24 -18.52
C ARG A 386 27.41 10.34 -18.43
N GLY A 387 28.05 10.29 -17.26
CA GLY A 387 29.15 9.37 -16.96
C GLY A 387 28.70 7.93 -16.75
N PHE A 388 27.41 7.73 -16.47
CA PHE A 388 26.81 6.45 -16.09
C PHE A 388 25.72 5.97 -17.04
N LEU A 389 25.11 6.85 -17.86
CA LEU A 389 23.92 6.55 -18.68
C LEU A 389 24.22 6.73 -20.17
N GLU A 390 23.81 5.72 -20.97
CA GLU A 390 23.96 5.69 -22.43
C GLU A 390 22.65 6.07 -23.13
N TYR A 391 22.27 7.37 -23.06
CA TYR A 391 20.96 7.86 -23.52
C TYR A 391 20.56 7.42 -24.93
N PRO A 392 21.46 7.44 -25.97
CA PRO A 392 21.06 6.98 -27.30
C PRO A 392 20.58 5.53 -27.33
N ARG A 393 21.21 4.66 -26.52
CA ARG A 393 20.81 3.26 -26.41
C ARG A 393 19.57 3.08 -25.54
N ILE A 394 19.41 3.86 -24.47
CA ILE A 394 18.23 3.82 -23.59
C ILE A 394 16.97 4.19 -24.38
N GLU A 395 17.04 5.17 -25.30
CA GLU A 395 15.92 5.57 -26.14
C GLU A 395 15.38 4.43 -27.03
N GLU A 396 16.23 3.49 -27.43
CA GLU A 396 15.83 2.31 -28.21
C GLU A 396 14.99 1.30 -27.42
N TRP A 397 14.96 1.43 -26.08
CA TRP A 397 14.25 0.54 -25.16
C TRP A 397 12.95 1.13 -24.62
N VAL A 398 12.57 2.32 -25.01
CA VAL A 398 11.36 3.01 -24.52
C VAL A 398 10.10 2.19 -24.76
N SER A 399 10.05 1.42 -25.87
CA SER A 399 8.93 0.54 -26.20
C SER A 399 8.70 -0.60 -25.19
N VAL A 400 9.67 -0.96 -24.37
CA VAL A 400 9.50 -1.95 -23.29
C VAL A 400 8.52 -1.44 -22.22
N GLY A 401 8.45 -0.13 -22.03
CA GLY A 401 7.51 0.48 -21.07
C GLY A 401 7.98 0.36 -19.63
N GLY A 402 7.23 -0.38 -18.80
CA GLY A 402 7.57 -0.56 -17.39
C GLY A 402 7.09 -1.89 -16.84
N MET A 403 7.84 -2.41 -15.88
CA MET A 403 7.56 -3.66 -15.17
C MET A 403 7.78 -3.47 -13.67
N ARG A 404 6.93 -4.09 -12.85
CA ARG A 404 7.08 -4.20 -11.39
C ARG A 404 6.74 -5.63 -10.97
N ASN A 405 7.40 -6.09 -9.94
CA ASN A 405 7.10 -7.35 -9.25
C ASN A 405 7.10 -7.09 -7.75
N GLU A 406 6.04 -7.50 -7.06
CA GLU A 406 5.83 -7.19 -5.66
C GLU A 406 5.20 -8.34 -4.90
N GLU A 407 5.64 -8.50 -3.65
CA GLU A 407 5.10 -9.44 -2.67
C GLU A 407 5.17 -8.83 -1.26
N ASN A 408 4.36 -9.37 -0.35
CA ASN A 408 4.35 -8.98 1.05
C ASN A 408 5.23 -9.91 1.89
N TRP A 409 5.95 -9.35 2.84
CA TRP A 409 6.93 -10.04 3.67
C TRP A 409 6.77 -9.74 5.15
N LEU A 410 6.93 -10.77 5.99
CA LEU A 410 7.06 -10.66 7.44
C LEU A 410 8.54 -10.76 7.81
N VAL A 411 9.05 -9.81 8.54
CA VAL A 411 10.38 -9.89 9.17
C VAL A 411 10.30 -10.83 10.37
N THR A 412 11.12 -11.86 10.38
CA THR A 412 11.21 -12.86 11.46
C THR A 412 12.41 -12.59 12.36
N ASP A 413 12.63 -13.38 13.39
CA ASP A 413 13.79 -13.23 14.29
C ASP A 413 15.15 -13.42 13.58
N THR A 414 15.20 -14.13 12.45
CA THR A 414 16.45 -14.52 11.77
C THR A 414 16.50 -14.14 10.30
N GLY A 415 15.48 -13.50 9.75
CA GLY A 415 15.38 -13.13 8.34
C GLY A 415 13.99 -12.63 7.99
N ALA A 416 13.41 -13.13 6.91
CA ALA A 416 12.03 -12.82 6.53
C ALA A 416 11.34 -14.01 5.88
N ARG A 417 10.00 -14.03 5.91
CA ARG A 417 9.19 -14.97 5.14
C ARG A 417 8.16 -14.22 4.30
N LYS A 418 7.85 -14.76 3.15
CA LYS A 418 6.75 -14.27 2.32
C LYS A 418 5.42 -14.49 3.06
N LEU A 419 4.49 -13.53 2.96
CA LEU A 419 3.11 -13.67 3.38
C LEU A 419 2.30 -14.37 2.29
N GLY A 420 1.31 -15.17 2.72
CA GLY A 420 0.51 -16.00 1.85
C GLY A 420 1.25 -17.20 1.26
N GLY A 421 0.52 -18.01 0.50
CA GLY A 421 1.01 -19.22 -0.15
C GLY A 421 1.89 -18.95 -1.38
N PRO A 422 2.35 -19.99 -2.05
CA PRO A 422 3.21 -19.87 -3.21
C PRO A 422 2.46 -19.26 -4.41
N PHE A 423 3.07 -18.26 -5.04
CA PHE A 423 2.67 -17.70 -6.32
C PHE A 423 3.92 -17.54 -7.17
N ASP A 424 4.09 -18.44 -8.14
CA ASP A 424 5.29 -18.47 -9.00
C ASP A 424 5.18 -17.38 -10.08
N LYS A 425 6.06 -16.40 -9.98
CA LYS A 425 6.21 -15.30 -10.94
C LYS A 425 7.45 -15.47 -11.84
N SER A 426 8.00 -16.69 -11.97
CA SER A 426 8.99 -16.94 -13.01
C SER A 426 8.38 -16.67 -14.40
N ALA A 427 9.22 -16.20 -15.33
CA ALA A 427 8.72 -15.86 -16.64
C ALA A 427 8.01 -17.05 -17.34
N SER A 428 8.51 -18.28 -17.15
CA SER A 428 7.89 -19.49 -17.70
C SER A 428 6.53 -19.81 -17.05
N ALA A 429 6.38 -19.59 -15.75
CA ALA A 429 5.11 -19.81 -15.06
C ALA A 429 4.05 -18.80 -15.52
N LEU A 430 4.43 -17.51 -15.66
CA LEU A 430 3.52 -16.50 -16.16
C LEU A 430 3.12 -16.76 -17.62
N GLU A 431 4.05 -17.10 -18.51
CA GLU A 431 3.76 -17.45 -19.90
C GLU A 431 2.80 -18.66 -20.01
N ALA A 432 2.90 -19.62 -19.09
CA ALA A 432 2.00 -20.76 -19.03
C ALA A 432 0.60 -20.38 -18.54
N ALA A 433 0.50 -19.49 -17.54
CA ALA A 433 -0.73 -19.09 -16.89
C ALA A 433 -1.61 -18.16 -17.75
N VAL A 434 -0.98 -17.28 -18.56
CA VAL A 434 -1.70 -16.31 -19.40
C VAL A 434 -2.66 -17.02 -20.34
N GLY A 435 -3.94 -16.63 -20.29
CA GLY A 435 -4.99 -17.13 -21.18
C GLY A 435 -5.37 -18.59 -20.91
N SER A 436 -5.11 -19.14 -19.74
CA SER A 436 -5.41 -20.56 -19.44
C SER A 436 -6.90 -20.89 -19.51
N ASP A 437 -7.81 -19.96 -19.21
CA ASP A 437 -9.26 -20.11 -19.38
C ASP A 437 -9.66 -20.43 -20.83
N TRP A 438 -8.86 -20.00 -21.81
CA TRP A 438 -9.12 -20.16 -23.23
C TRP A 438 -8.42 -21.38 -23.84
N LYS A 439 -7.35 -21.86 -23.20
CA LYS A 439 -6.54 -23.00 -23.69
C LYS A 439 -7.25 -24.35 -23.46
N GLY A 440 -8.17 -24.44 -22.49
CA GLY A 440 -8.93 -25.64 -22.20
C GLY A 440 -10.13 -25.94 -23.13
N ASN A 441 -10.49 -24.99 -23.99
CA ASN A 441 -11.65 -25.11 -24.91
C ASN A 441 -11.25 -25.41 -26.36
N ARG A 442 -10.04 -25.89 -26.64
CA ARG A 442 -9.60 -26.31 -27.98
C ARG A 442 -9.42 -27.79 -28.08
#